data_88413bbe722b02ee942a2345f1dfd27f
#
_entry.id   88413bbe722b02ee942a2345f1dfd27f
#
_cell.length_a   1.000
_cell.length_b   1.000
_cell.length_c   1.000
_cell.angle_alpha   90.00
_cell.angle_beta   90.00
_cell.angle_gamma   90.00
#
_symmetry.space_group_name_H-M   'P 1'
#
loop_
_entity.id
_entity.type
_entity.pdbx_description
1 polymer ?
#
loop_
_entity_poly.entity_id
_entity_poly.type
_entity_poly.pdbx_seq_one_letter_code
_entity_poly.pdbx_strand_id
1 'polypeptide(L)' 'MKELVNAIVAEYEVFAANAEAQVAKGNKAAGARARKAALNLMKAMKDFRKASVEATK' A
#
# COMPACT_ATOMS: atom_id res chain seq x y z
N MET A 1 12.95 -7.22 -8.16
CA MET A 1 12.61 -6.47 -6.95
C MET A 1 12.18 -5.03 -7.21
N LYS A 2 12.71 -4.39 -8.24
CA LYS A 2 12.33 -3.03 -8.62
C LYS A 2 10.83 -2.91 -8.92
N GLU A 3 10.27 -3.86 -9.63
CA GLU A 3 8.85 -3.85 -9.96
C GLU A 3 7.97 -3.98 -8.72
N LEU A 4 8.41 -4.78 -7.77
CA LEU A 4 7.71 -4.95 -6.50
C LEU A 4 7.71 -3.64 -5.71
N VAL A 5 8.86 -2.96 -5.65
CA VAL A 5 8.95 -1.65 -4.97
C VAL A 5 8.05 -0.62 -5.65
N ASN A 6 8.05 -0.59 -6.98
CA ASN A 6 7.19 0.33 -7.73
C ASN A 6 5.72 0.06 -7.46
N ALA A 7 5.33 -1.21 -7.37
CA ALA A 7 3.94 -1.57 -7.06
C ALA A 7 3.56 -1.13 -5.64
N ILE A 8 4.48 -1.26 -4.69
CA ILE A 8 4.25 -0.82 -3.32
C ILE A 8 4.04 0.70 -3.26
N VAL A 9 4.89 1.45 -3.96
CA VAL A 9 4.77 2.91 -3.99
C VAL A 9 3.42 3.32 -4.59
N ALA A 10 3.03 2.70 -5.71
CA ALA A 10 1.77 3.01 -6.35
C ALA A 10 0.58 2.73 -5.43
N GLU A 11 0.60 1.60 -4.72
CA GLU A 11 -0.46 1.24 -3.79
C GLU A 11 -0.48 2.17 -2.59
N TYR A 12 0.69 2.59 -2.11
CA TYR A 12 0.78 3.56 -1.03
C TYR A 12 0.14 4.89 -1.42
N GLU A 13 0.36 5.35 -2.65
CA GLU A 13 -0.24 6.59 -3.14
C GLU A 13 -1.77 6.51 -3.15
N VAL A 14 -2.31 5.37 -3.56
CA VAL A 14 -3.76 5.12 -3.51
C VAL A 14 -4.25 5.18 -2.05
N PHE A 15 -3.55 4.50 -1.17
CA PHE A 15 -3.88 4.50 0.26
C PHE A 15 -3.88 5.92 0.82
N ALA A 16 -2.81 6.66 0.59
CA ALA A 16 -2.64 8.00 1.17
C ALA A 16 -3.73 8.96 0.72
N ALA A 17 -4.04 8.96 -0.58
CA ALA A 17 -5.07 9.85 -1.12
C ALA A 17 -6.45 9.54 -0.54
N ASN A 18 -6.79 8.26 -0.44
CA ASN A 18 -8.10 7.85 0.08
C ASN A 18 -8.20 8.03 1.60
N ALA A 19 -7.12 7.76 2.31
CA ALA A 19 -7.10 7.96 3.77
C ALA A 19 -7.29 9.45 4.10
N GLU A 20 -6.63 10.33 3.35
CA GLU A 20 -6.78 11.76 3.53
C GLU A 20 -8.20 12.22 3.24
N ALA A 21 -8.82 11.70 2.18
CA ALA A 21 -10.20 12.05 1.85
C ALA A 21 -11.17 11.59 2.94
N GLN A 22 -10.93 10.44 3.54
CA GLN A 22 -11.76 9.97 4.63
C GLN A 22 -11.63 10.88 5.85
N VAL A 23 -10.41 11.20 6.24
CA VAL A 23 -10.14 11.99 7.45
C VAL A 23 -10.59 13.44 7.25
N ALA A 24 -10.24 14.06 6.12
CA ALA A 24 -10.51 15.47 5.89
C ALA A 24 -11.96 15.77 5.52
N LYS A 25 -12.61 14.86 4.79
CA LYS A 25 -13.95 15.09 4.23
C LYS A 25 -15.01 14.13 4.72
N GLY A 26 -14.64 13.18 5.58
CA GLY A 26 -15.59 12.18 6.07
C GLY A 26 -16.10 11.27 4.96
N ASN A 27 -15.32 11.06 3.90
CA ASN A 27 -15.74 10.27 2.74
C ASN A 27 -15.67 8.78 3.06
N LYS A 28 -16.83 8.15 3.22
CA LYS A 28 -16.90 6.73 3.60
C LYS A 28 -16.38 5.80 2.50
N ALA A 29 -16.66 6.13 1.24
CA ALA A 29 -16.17 5.33 0.12
C ALA A 29 -14.64 5.38 0.04
N ALA A 30 -14.05 6.55 0.31
CA ALA A 30 -12.60 6.70 0.36
C ALA A 30 -12.01 5.85 1.49
N GLY A 31 -12.70 5.79 2.64
CA GLY A 31 -12.28 4.95 3.75
C GLY A 31 -12.22 3.47 3.38
N ALA A 32 -13.22 3.00 2.65
CA ALA A 32 -13.24 1.61 2.19
C ALA A 32 -12.08 1.34 1.23
N ARG A 33 -11.80 2.28 0.32
CA ARG A 33 -10.67 2.14 -0.61
C ARG A 33 -9.34 2.17 0.13
N ALA A 34 -9.23 3.03 1.14
CA ALA A 34 -8.01 3.10 1.95
C ALA A 34 -7.74 1.80 2.69
N ARG A 35 -8.78 1.20 3.26
CA ARG A 35 -8.63 -0.09 3.97
C ARG A 35 -8.21 -1.21 3.03
N LYS A 36 -8.77 -1.23 1.81
CA LYS A 36 -8.39 -2.21 0.81
C LYS A 36 -6.93 -2.02 0.38
N ALA A 37 -6.53 -0.78 0.15
CA ALA A 37 -5.15 -0.47 -0.22
C ALA A 37 -4.19 -0.84 0.92
N ALA A 38 -4.58 -0.60 2.17
CA ALA A 38 -3.77 -0.97 3.33
C ALA A 38 -3.56 -2.48 3.40
N LEU A 39 -4.59 -3.27 3.10
CA LEU A 39 -4.47 -4.72 3.07
C LEU A 39 -3.52 -5.17 1.97
N ASN A 40 -3.66 -4.58 0.78
CA ASN A 40 -2.76 -4.89 -0.34
C ASN A 40 -1.32 -4.51 -0.02
N LEU A 41 -1.12 -3.37 0.65
CA LEU A 41 0.21 -2.93 1.10
C LEU A 41 0.82 -3.92 2.07
N MET A 42 0.04 -4.41 3.02
CA MET A 42 0.53 -5.37 4.00
C MET A 42 1.05 -6.62 3.31
N LYS A 43 0.30 -7.14 2.34
CA LYS A 43 0.71 -8.31 1.58
C LYS A 43 1.98 -8.03 0.76
N ALA A 44 2.02 -6.89 0.10
CA ALA A 44 3.18 -6.53 -0.74
C ALA A 44 4.43 -6.28 0.10
N MET A 45 4.28 -5.70 1.29
CA MET A 45 5.39 -5.49 2.21
C MET A 45 5.98 -6.81 2.69
N LYS A 46 5.12 -7.79 2.93
CA LYS A 46 5.54 -9.13 3.31
C LYS A 46 6.37 -9.77 2.20
N ASP A 47 5.90 -9.63 0.95
CA ASP A 47 6.62 -10.12 -0.21
C ASP A 47 7.97 -9.41 -0.37
N PHE A 48 8.00 -8.11 -0.12
CA PHE A 48 9.24 -7.34 -0.19
C PHE A 48 10.26 -7.84 0.83
N ARG A 49 9.82 -8.08 2.06
CA ARG A 49 10.72 -8.55 3.12
C ARG A 49 11.38 -9.86 2.71
N LYS A 50 10.60 -10.77 2.16
CA LYS A 50 11.10 -12.07 1.70
C LYS A 50 12.07 -11.89 0.53
N ALA A 51 11.71 -11.11 -0.45
CA ALA A 51 12.56 -10.86 -1.62
C ALA A 51 13.86 -10.16 -1.23
N SER A 52 13.79 -9.23 -0.29
CA SER A 52 14.97 -8.49 0.18
C SER A 52 15.97 -9.40 0.87
N VAL A 53 15.49 -10.33 1.69
CA VAL A 53 16.35 -11.30 2.35
C VAL A 53 17.04 -12.20 1.31
N GLU A 54 16.29 -12.67 0.33
CA GLU A 54 16.85 -13.50 -0.73
C GLU A 54 17.90 -12.76 -1.55
N ALA A 55 17.67 -11.49 -1.82
CA ALA A 55 18.58 -10.67 -2.64
C ALA A 55 19.91 -10.40 -1.94
N THR A 56 19.95 -10.45 -0.61
CA THR A 56 21.15 -10.13 0.17
C THR A 56 21.88 -11.34 0.74
N LYS A 57 21.48 -12.54 0.35
CA LYS A 57 22.14 -13.77 0.78
C LYS A 57 23.52 -13.96 0.17
#